data_b2fa63dbdeeec4cb04e5c0bd1f10d8c5
#
_entry.id   b2fa63dbdeeec4cb04e5c0bd1f10d8c5
#
_cell.length_a   1.000
_cell.length_b   1.000
_cell.length_c   1.000
_cell.angle_alpha   90.00
_cell.angle_beta   90.00
_cell.angle_gamma   90.00
#
_symmetry.space_group_name_H-M   'P 1'
#
loop_
_entity.id
_entity.type
_entity.pdbx_description
1 polymer ?
#
loop_
_entity_poly.entity_id
_entity_poly.type
_entity_poly.pdbx_seq_one_letter_code
_entity_poly.pdbx_strand_id
1 'polypeptide(L)'
;MALSSMTGFARSHGASGPYTFEWELKSVNAKGFDLRLRLPPGWDELEALAKKRAGELLSRGTVYANLTVKRSDAAQTIRINEDVLAAVVKVAGELAQRIDAVAPSIDGLLGIKGVIEVVEPESNEDEDKAAREAAAKAFEQALTSLVEMR
;
A
#
# COMPACT_ATOMS: atom_id res chain seq x y z
N MET A 1 -4.52 -14.39 -42.35
CA MET A 1 -5.00 -13.64 -41.19
C MET A 1 -4.60 -14.35 -39.91
N ALA A 2 -3.92 -13.64 -39.08
CA ALA A 2 -3.62 -14.18 -37.76
C ALA A 2 -4.87 -14.13 -36.89
N LEU A 3 -5.16 -15.22 -36.24
CA LEU A 3 -6.18 -15.21 -35.20
C LEU A 3 -5.65 -14.40 -34.01
N SER A 4 -6.35 -13.33 -33.70
CA SER A 4 -6.04 -12.51 -32.57
C SER A 4 -6.41 -13.26 -31.29
N SER A 5 -5.43 -13.64 -30.50
CA SER A 5 -5.70 -14.25 -29.19
C SER A 5 -6.12 -13.18 -28.20
N MET A 6 -7.16 -13.44 -27.42
CA MET A 6 -7.55 -12.57 -26.32
C MET A 6 -6.72 -12.83 -25.05
N THR A 7 -5.88 -13.86 -25.09
CA THR A 7 -5.02 -14.20 -23.96
C THR A 7 -3.74 -13.39 -24.01
N GLY A 8 -3.37 -12.83 -22.90
CA GLY A 8 -2.14 -12.06 -22.77
C GLY A 8 -1.80 -11.78 -21.32
N PHE A 9 -0.60 -11.33 -21.11
CA PHE A 9 -0.11 -10.97 -19.79
C PHE A 9 0.83 -9.77 -19.91
N ALA A 10 0.64 -8.77 -19.06
CA ALA A 10 1.49 -7.60 -19.03
C ALA A 10 1.77 -7.18 -17.60
N ARG A 11 2.94 -6.61 -17.37
CA ARG A 11 3.34 -6.04 -16.10
C ARG A 11 3.86 -4.63 -16.30
N SER A 12 3.63 -3.81 -15.29
CA SER A 12 4.20 -2.48 -15.23
C SER A 12 4.50 -2.17 -13.78
N HIS A 13 5.58 -1.45 -13.52
CA HIS A 13 5.94 -1.06 -12.18
C HIS A 13 6.46 0.37 -12.18
N GLY A 14 6.42 0.98 -11.01
CA GLY A 14 6.90 2.34 -10.85
C GLY A 14 7.04 2.71 -9.40
N ALA A 15 7.47 3.94 -9.19
CA ALA A 15 7.64 4.50 -7.86
C ALA A 15 7.23 5.97 -7.88
N SER A 16 6.67 6.42 -6.77
CA SER A 16 6.32 7.83 -6.58
C SER A 16 6.39 8.13 -5.09
N GLY A 17 7.30 9.04 -4.70
CA GLY A 17 7.53 9.37 -3.29
C GLY A 17 7.92 8.13 -2.50
N PRO A 18 7.26 7.86 -1.36
CA PRO A 18 7.54 6.69 -0.54
C PRO A 18 6.93 5.40 -1.07
N TYR A 19 6.17 5.45 -2.16
CA TYR A 19 5.43 4.31 -2.68
C TYR A 19 6.14 3.66 -3.85
N THR A 20 6.11 2.32 -3.88
CA THR A 20 6.43 1.53 -5.06
C THR A 20 5.20 0.72 -5.41
N PHE A 21 4.94 0.53 -6.70
CA PHE A 21 3.76 -0.19 -7.13
C PHE A 21 4.07 -1.06 -8.35
N GLU A 22 3.27 -2.11 -8.49
CA GLU A 22 3.35 -3.02 -9.61
C GLU A 22 1.94 -3.39 -10.07
N TRP A 23 1.72 -3.32 -11.37
CA TRP A 23 0.51 -3.79 -12.03
C TRP A 23 0.76 -5.13 -12.70
N GLU A 24 -0.19 -6.04 -12.54
CA GLU A 24 -0.23 -7.28 -13.31
C GLU A 24 -1.57 -7.32 -14.02
N LEU A 25 -1.53 -7.42 -15.34
CA LEU A 25 -2.72 -7.53 -16.17
C LEU A 25 -2.71 -8.88 -16.88
N LYS A 26 -3.81 -9.60 -16.75
CA LYS A 26 -3.99 -10.88 -17.44
C LYS A 26 -5.31 -10.85 -18.19
N SER A 27 -5.27 -11.20 -19.45
CA SER A 27 -6.45 -11.25 -20.30
C SER A 27 -6.77 -12.70 -20.69
N VAL A 28 -8.04 -13.06 -20.59
CA VAL A 28 -8.55 -14.37 -21.03
C VAL A 28 -9.73 -14.19 -21.97
N ASN A 29 -10.00 -15.20 -22.78
CA ASN A 29 -11.08 -15.17 -23.76
C ASN A 29 -12.45 -15.04 -23.10
N ALA A 30 -13.30 -14.17 -23.64
CA ALA A 30 -14.69 -14.02 -23.24
C ALA A 30 -15.49 -13.40 -24.36
N LYS A 31 -16.80 -13.54 -24.32
CA LYS A 31 -17.69 -13.01 -25.36
C LYS A 31 -17.81 -11.49 -25.31
N GLY A 32 -17.79 -10.92 -24.13
CA GLY A 32 -17.85 -9.48 -23.93
C GLY A 32 -16.63 -8.99 -23.17
N PHE A 33 -16.54 -7.68 -23.00
CA PHE A 33 -15.46 -7.09 -22.22
C PHE A 33 -15.85 -6.98 -20.75
N ASP A 34 -14.96 -7.41 -19.88
CA ASP A 34 -15.07 -7.21 -18.44
C ASP A 34 -13.70 -6.93 -17.86
N LEU A 35 -13.65 -6.00 -16.94
CA LEU A 35 -12.42 -5.67 -16.21
C LEU A 35 -12.63 -5.92 -14.73
N ARG A 36 -11.82 -6.80 -14.19
CA ARG A 36 -11.84 -7.12 -12.76
C ARG A 36 -10.59 -6.57 -12.12
N LEU A 37 -10.80 -5.62 -11.22
CA LEU A 37 -9.72 -4.93 -10.54
C LEU A 37 -9.58 -5.40 -9.11
N ARG A 38 -8.33 -5.57 -8.70
CA ARG A 38 -8.00 -5.78 -7.32
C ARG A 38 -7.04 -4.67 -6.91
N LEU A 39 -7.53 -3.76 -6.07
CA LEU A 39 -6.80 -2.58 -5.63
C LEU A 39 -6.61 -2.62 -4.11
N PRO A 40 -5.48 -2.11 -3.60
CA PRO A 40 -5.31 -1.99 -2.16
C PRO A 40 -6.25 -0.93 -1.58
N PRO A 41 -6.54 -0.98 -0.28
CA PRO A 41 -7.37 0.05 0.36
C PRO A 41 -6.80 1.44 0.14
N GLY A 42 -7.67 2.40 -0.18
CA GLY A 42 -7.29 3.77 -0.44
C GLY A 42 -6.94 4.09 -1.89
N TRP A 43 -6.96 3.09 -2.78
CA TRP A 43 -6.63 3.25 -4.20
C TRP A 43 -7.85 3.07 -5.11
N ASP A 44 -9.05 3.08 -4.53
CA ASP A 44 -10.31 2.81 -5.24
C ASP A 44 -10.61 3.83 -6.34
N GLU A 45 -10.05 5.02 -6.26
CA GLU A 45 -10.25 6.06 -7.27
C GLU A 45 -9.73 5.65 -8.65
N LEU A 46 -8.79 4.72 -8.70
CA LEU A 46 -8.25 4.21 -9.96
C LEU A 46 -9.23 3.31 -10.69
N GLU A 47 -10.23 2.77 -10.00
CA GLU A 47 -11.18 1.82 -10.60
C GLU A 47 -11.92 2.41 -11.77
N ALA A 48 -12.51 3.59 -11.61
CA ALA A 48 -13.27 4.24 -12.66
C ALA A 48 -12.40 4.59 -13.87
N LEU A 49 -11.20 5.11 -13.63
CA LEU A 49 -10.26 5.45 -14.68
C LEU A 49 -9.81 4.21 -15.45
N ALA A 50 -9.47 3.15 -14.71
CA ALA A 50 -9.01 1.90 -15.31
C ALA A 50 -10.10 1.25 -16.18
N LYS A 51 -11.33 1.22 -15.69
CA LYS A 51 -12.46 0.68 -16.45
C LYS A 51 -12.73 1.48 -17.71
N LYS A 52 -12.68 2.80 -17.62
CA LYS A 52 -12.88 3.67 -18.77
C LYS A 52 -11.81 3.43 -19.84
N ARG A 53 -10.55 3.46 -19.45
CA ARG A 53 -9.43 3.29 -20.38
C ARG A 53 -9.40 1.91 -21.00
N ALA A 54 -9.65 0.87 -20.21
CA ALA A 54 -9.70 -0.49 -20.74
C ALA A 54 -10.86 -0.67 -21.72
N GLY A 55 -12.01 -0.10 -21.42
CA GLY A 55 -13.17 -0.15 -22.32
C GLY A 55 -12.97 0.58 -23.63
N GLU A 56 -12.12 1.61 -23.65
CA GLU A 56 -11.77 2.33 -24.88
C GLU A 56 -10.85 1.52 -25.79
N LEU A 57 -9.97 0.72 -25.22
CA LEU A 57 -8.95 -0.03 -25.94
C LEU A 57 -9.32 -1.48 -26.25
N LEU A 58 -10.22 -2.07 -25.48
CA LEU A 58 -10.60 -3.46 -25.58
C LEU A 58 -12.10 -3.62 -25.70
N SER A 59 -12.53 -4.50 -26.60
CA SER A 59 -13.94 -4.80 -26.84
C SER A 59 -14.37 -6.18 -26.39
N ARG A 60 -13.42 -7.08 -26.15
CA ARG A 60 -13.67 -8.47 -25.75
C ARG A 60 -12.62 -8.95 -24.78
N GLY A 61 -12.99 -9.95 -24.03
CA GLY A 61 -12.12 -10.63 -23.09
C GLY A 61 -12.35 -10.16 -21.67
N THR A 62 -11.94 -10.98 -20.73
CA THR A 62 -11.93 -10.61 -19.32
C THR A 62 -10.49 -10.28 -18.93
N VAL A 63 -10.28 -9.07 -18.40
CA VAL A 63 -8.98 -8.61 -17.96
C VAL A 63 -8.98 -8.59 -16.43
N TYR A 64 -8.02 -9.29 -15.86
CA TYR A 64 -7.75 -9.25 -14.42
C TYR A 64 -6.58 -8.30 -14.20
N ALA A 65 -6.83 -7.24 -13.48
CA ALA A 65 -5.81 -6.24 -13.15
C ALA A 65 -5.59 -6.24 -11.64
N ASN A 66 -4.35 -6.44 -11.24
CA ASN A 66 -3.98 -6.48 -9.83
C ASN A 66 -2.91 -5.44 -9.57
N LEU A 67 -3.18 -4.55 -8.62
CA LEU A 67 -2.23 -3.54 -8.18
C LEU A 67 -1.68 -3.90 -6.81
N THR A 68 -0.37 -3.99 -6.72
CA THR A 68 0.33 -4.17 -5.45
C THR A 68 1.08 -2.88 -5.14
N VAL A 69 0.88 -2.34 -3.95
CA VAL A 69 1.54 -1.11 -3.49
C VAL A 69 2.31 -1.40 -2.23
N LYS A 70 3.56 -0.96 -2.19
CA LYS A 70 4.39 -1.03 -1.00
C LYS A 70 4.83 0.37 -0.64
N ARG A 71 4.87 0.64 0.66
CA ARG A 71 5.36 1.90 1.17
C ARG A 71 6.73 1.69 1.82
N SER A 72 7.64 2.63 1.60
CA SER A 72 8.95 2.59 2.24
C SER A 72 8.80 2.72 3.76
N ASP A 73 9.39 1.79 4.49
CA ASP A 73 9.35 1.77 5.95
C ASP A 73 10.27 2.81 6.60
N ALA A 74 11.07 3.50 5.80
CA ALA A 74 12.01 4.50 6.30
C ALA A 74 11.36 5.64 7.05
N ALA A 75 10.03 5.72 7.03
CA ALA A 75 9.27 6.76 7.66
C ALA A 75 8.60 6.36 8.98
N GLN A 76 8.78 5.11 9.45
CA GLN A 76 8.27 4.73 10.77
C GLN A 76 9.16 5.34 11.85
N THR A 77 8.53 6.02 12.81
CA THR A 77 9.23 6.59 13.96
C THR A 77 8.72 5.97 15.25
N ILE A 78 9.62 5.87 16.21
CA ILE A 78 9.29 5.41 17.56
C ILE A 78 9.06 6.65 18.41
N ARG A 79 7.95 6.67 19.12
CA ARG A 79 7.60 7.76 20.03
C ARG A 79 7.35 7.18 21.41
N ILE A 80 7.70 7.97 22.44
CA ILE A 80 7.40 7.62 23.83
C ILE A 80 6.04 8.19 24.17
N ASN A 81 5.15 7.35 24.74
CA ASN A 81 3.90 7.84 25.31
C ASN A 81 4.20 8.41 26.69
N GLU A 82 4.27 9.73 26.77
CA GLU A 82 4.67 10.44 27.98
C GLU A 82 3.69 10.20 29.15
N ASP A 83 2.40 10.08 28.87
CA ASP A 83 1.41 9.85 29.91
C ASP A 83 1.57 8.46 30.53
N VAL A 84 1.77 7.44 29.72
CA VAL A 84 2.01 6.08 30.20
C VAL A 84 3.33 6.00 30.94
N LEU A 85 4.39 6.63 30.43
CA LEU A 85 5.70 6.66 31.07
C LEU A 85 5.60 7.33 32.46
N ALA A 86 4.94 8.46 32.55
CA ALA A 86 4.75 9.18 33.82
C ALA A 86 4.01 8.31 34.83
N ALA A 87 2.97 7.61 34.41
CA ALA A 87 2.21 6.71 35.29
C ALA A 87 3.09 5.54 35.78
N VAL A 88 3.90 4.97 34.91
CA VAL A 88 4.80 3.87 35.24
C VAL A 88 5.87 4.32 36.23
N VAL A 89 6.48 5.49 36.02
CA VAL A 89 7.50 6.04 36.91
C VAL A 89 6.92 6.30 38.28
N LYS A 90 5.70 6.82 38.35
CA LYS A 90 5.00 7.06 39.63
C LYS A 90 4.77 5.75 40.39
N VAL A 91 4.27 4.74 39.71
CA VAL A 91 4.05 3.41 40.31
C VAL A 91 5.37 2.81 40.78
N ALA A 92 6.42 2.93 40.00
CA ALA A 92 7.74 2.43 40.37
C ALA A 92 8.26 3.10 41.65
N GLY A 93 8.06 4.43 41.77
CA GLY A 93 8.44 5.17 42.98
C GLY A 93 7.65 4.71 44.20
N GLU A 94 6.35 4.50 44.08
CA GLU A 94 5.51 3.98 45.16
C GLU A 94 5.93 2.57 45.59
N LEU A 95 6.23 1.70 44.65
CA LEU A 95 6.70 0.35 44.93
C LEU A 95 8.05 0.35 45.64
N ALA A 96 8.95 1.24 45.28
CA ALA A 96 10.26 1.36 45.92
C ALA A 96 10.17 1.72 47.39
N GLN A 97 9.08 2.35 47.81
CA GLN A 97 8.83 2.66 49.23
C GLN A 97 8.24 1.47 49.99
N ARG A 98 7.56 0.57 49.29
CA ARG A 98 6.91 -0.62 49.90
C ARG A 98 7.81 -1.83 49.97
N ILE A 99 8.71 -1.98 49.04
CA ILE A 99 9.62 -3.12 48.93
C ILE A 99 11.03 -2.60 48.74
N ASP A 100 12.01 -3.41 49.13
CA ASP A 100 13.40 -3.12 48.88
C ASP A 100 13.70 -3.45 47.40
N ALA A 101 13.67 -2.43 46.57
CA ALA A 101 13.85 -2.59 45.13
C ALA A 101 14.82 -1.55 44.59
N VAL A 102 15.53 -1.92 43.54
CA VAL A 102 16.40 -1.00 42.81
C VAL A 102 15.56 -0.13 41.87
N ALA A 103 16.05 1.05 41.54
CA ALA A 103 15.42 1.90 40.57
C ALA A 103 15.33 1.20 39.20
N PRO A 104 14.25 1.41 38.44
CA PRO A 104 14.11 0.76 37.15
C PRO A 104 15.15 1.25 36.15
N SER A 105 15.60 0.35 35.28
CA SER A 105 16.50 0.68 34.18
C SER A 105 15.72 1.30 33.03
N ILE A 106 16.41 2.04 32.15
CA ILE A 106 15.76 2.65 30.98
C ILE A 106 15.18 1.57 30.07
N ASP A 107 15.92 0.50 29.82
CA ASP A 107 15.44 -0.61 29.00
C ASP A 107 14.23 -1.31 29.63
N GLY A 108 14.20 -1.43 30.95
CA GLY A 108 13.05 -1.97 31.67
C GLY A 108 11.80 -1.12 31.49
N LEU A 109 11.94 0.21 31.56
CA LEU A 109 10.83 1.15 31.35
C LEU A 109 10.33 1.10 29.91
N LEU A 110 11.24 1.06 28.94
CA LEU A 110 10.88 1.01 27.54
C LEU A 110 10.25 -0.31 27.12
N GLY A 111 10.50 -1.38 27.89
CA GLY A 111 9.91 -2.69 27.65
C GLY A 111 8.48 -2.82 28.11
N ILE A 112 7.93 -1.85 28.84
CA ILE A 112 6.56 -1.91 29.33
C ILE A 112 5.59 -1.56 28.22
N LYS A 113 4.57 -2.39 28.09
CA LYS A 113 3.54 -2.23 27.07
C LYS A 113 2.86 -0.86 27.17
N GLY A 114 2.84 -0.14 26.04
CA GLY A 114 2.23 1.18 25.95
C GLY A 114 3.18 2.34 26.14
N VAL A 115 4.41 2.11 26.64
CA VAL A 115 5.41 3.17 26.78
C VAL A 115 5.97 3.57 25.43
N ILE A 116 6.28 2.59 24.58
CA ILE A 116 6.75 2.84 23.21
C ILE A 116 5.61 2.69 22.25
N GLU A 117 5.46 3.65 21.35
CA GLU A 117 4.51 3.62 20.27
C GLU A 117 5.27 3.68 18.95
N VAL A 118 4.89 2.82 18.01
CA VAL A 118 5.36 2.92 16.63
C VAL A 118 4.37 3.83 15.90
N VAL A 119 4.85 4.97 15.45
CA VAL A 119 4.02 5.94 14.73
C VAL A 119 4.28 5.77 13.25
N GLU A 120 3.22 5.41 12.51
CA GLU A 120 3.30 5.42 11.07
C GLU A 120 3.35 6.86 10.59
N PRO A 121 4.09 7.13 9.50
CA PRO A 121 4.18 8.47 8.97
C PRO A 121 2.80 8.94 8.52
N GLU A 122 2.53 10.21 8.75
CA GLU A 122 1.29 10.81 8.27
C GLU A 122 1.23 10.71 6.75
N SER A 123 0.05 10.38 6.22
CA SER A 123 -0.15 10.38 4.79
C SER A 123 -0.15 11.83 4.30
N ASN A 124 0.65 12.09 3.26
CA ASN A 124 0.71 13.38 2.61
C ASN A 124 -0.21 13.32 1.38
N GLU A 125 -1.23 14.16 1.33
CA GLU A 125 -2.18 14.16 0.22
C GLU A 125 -1.52 14.39 -1.13
N ASP A 126 -0.51 15.26 -1.19
CA ASP A 126 0.21 15.54 -2.44
C ASP A 126 1.00 14.30 -2.90
N GLU A 127 1.64 13.60 -1.98
CA GLU A 127 2.36 12.36 -2.29
C GLU A 127 1.39 11.26 -2.70
N ASP A 128 0.25 11.15 -2.04
CA ASP A 128 -0.77 10.16 -2.36
C ASP A 128 -1.37 10.43 -3.75
N LYS A 129 -1.66 11.69 -4.05
CA LYS A 129 -2.17 12.08 -5.35
C LYS A 129 -1.16 11.80 -6.46
N ALA A 130 0.10 12.17 -6.25
CA ALA A 130 1.16 11.91 -7.21
C ALA A 130 1.35 10.41 -7.43
N ALA A 131 1.27 9.61 -6.38
CA ALA A 131 1.37 8.15 -6.47
C ALA A 131 0.21 7.56 -7.26
N ARG A 132 -1.02 8.03 -7.03
CA ARG A 132 -2.18 7.58 -7.81
C ARG A 132 -2.06 7.94 -9.29
N GLU A 133 -1.59 9.14 -9.59
CA GLU A 133 -1.35 9.56 -10.98
C GLU A 133 -0.27 8.71 -11.65
N ALA A 134 0.80 8.42 -10.93
CA ALA A 134 1.87 7.57 -11.44
C ALA A 134 1.39 6.12 -11.66
N ALA A 135 0.57 5.60 -10.75
CA ALA A 135 -0.03 4.28 -10.90
C ALA A 135 -0.99 4.23 -12.10
N ALA A 136 -1.74 5.29 -12.35
CA ALA A 136 -2.61 5.38 -13.52
C ALA A 136 -1.82 5.34 -14.82
N LYS A 137 -0.69 6.04 -14.89
CA LYS A 137 0.20 5.98 -16.05
C LYS A 137 0.79 4.59 -16.26
N ALA A 138 1.19 3.93 -15.17
CA ALA A 138 1.72 2.57 -15.23
C ALA A 138 0.66 1.59 -15.71
N PHE A 139 -0.60 1.78 -15.29
CA PHE A 139 -1.72 0.98 -15.78
C PHE A 139 -1.88 1.13 -17.29
N GLU A 140 -1.82 2.36 -17.80
CA GLU A 140 -1.93 2.60 -19.25
C GLU A 140 -0.79 1.94 -20.02
N GLN A 141 0.41 1.97 -19.48
CA GLN A 141 1.56 1.30 -20.10
C GLN A 141 1.35 -0.22 -20.16
N ALA A 142 0.89 -0.82 -19.06
CA ALA A 142 0.59 -2.24 -19.00
C ALA A 142 -0.54 -2.61 -19.96
N LEU A 143 -1.58 -1.77 -20.01
CA LEU A 143 -2.71 -1.98 -20.90
C LEU A 143 -2.30 -1.90 -22.36
N THR A 144 -1.47 -0.95 -22.73
CA THR A 144 -0.95 -0.81 -24.09
C THR A 144 -0.13 -2.05 -24.46
N SER A 145 0.74 -2.52 -23.56
CA SER A 145 1.50 -3.74 -23.79
C SER A 145 0.60 -4.96 -23.98
N LEU A 146 -0.46 -5.05 -23.19
CA LEU A 146 -1.43 -6.14 -23.29
C LEU A 146 -2.16 -6.11 -24.64
N VAL A 147 -2.58 -4.93 -25.07
CA VAL A 147 -3.26 -4.75 -26.37
C VAL A 147 -2.34 -5.16 -27.52
N GLU A 148 -1.07 -4.79 -27.45
CA GLU A 148 -0.09 -5.19 -28.48
C GLU A 148 0.14 -6.68 -28.57
N MET A 149 -0.02 -7.40 -27.45
CA MET A 149 0.10 -8.87 -27.43
C MET A 149 -1.10 -9.60 -28.01
N ARG A 150 -2.20 -8.92 -28.15
CA ARG A 150 -3.49 -9.54 -28.53
C ARG A 150 -3.78 -9.52 -30.01
#